data_4ad71e6e31f68a1cce8d009e83fe3683
#
_entry.id   4ad71e6e31f68a1cce8d009e83fe3683
#
_cell.length_a   1.000
_cell.length_b   1.000
_cell.length_c   1.000
_cell.angle_alpha   90.00
_cell.angle_beta   90.00
_cell.angle_gamma   90.00
#
_symmetry.space_group_name_H-M   'P 1'
#
loop_
_entity.id
_entity.type
_entity.pdbx_description
1 polymer ?
#
loop_
_entity_poly.entity_id
_entity_poly.type
_entity_poly.pdbx_seq_one_letter_code
_entity_poly.pdbx_strand_id
1 'polypeptide(L)'
;QVEDRAEEVVNGMKEKVAEVEKKIEGTEPVRVFVFDYLADDGPYTCGNNFTAQLIRHAGGENIFIDMDTTWATVSWESVIERDPEVIIINDYGSHSLEEKLSQLKDDPALADISAIKNDRIISVTLCESFASSMTADTIEKFAKACHPECFEEE
;
A
#
# COMPACT_ATOMS: atom_id res chain seq x y z
N GLN A 1 -9.05 1.31 -34.50
CA GLN A 1 -7.65 1.80 -34.13
C GLN A 1 -7.54 2.27 -32.68
N VAL A 2 -8.51 3.00 -32.11
CA VAL A 2 -8.46 3.44 -30.69
C VAL A 2 -8.89 2.30 -29.79
N GLU A 3 -9.89 1.55 -30.18
CA GLU A 3 -10.42 0.39 -29.45
C GLU A 3 -9.37 -0.73 -29.37
N ASP A 4 -8.69 -1.05 -30.48
CA ASP A 4 -7.64 -2.07 -30.53
C ASP A 4 -6.48 -1.72 -29.59
N ARG A 5 -6.07 -0.45 -29.51
CA ARG A 5 -5.04 0.02 -28.58
C ARG A 5 -5.49 -0.04 -27.12
N ALA A 6 -6.75 0.25 -26.85
CA ALA A 6 -7.29 0.16 -25.50
C ALA A 6 -7.34 -1.29 -25.02
N GLU A 7 -7.76 -2.21 -25.88
CA GLU A 7 -7.75 -3.66 -25.59
C GLU A 7 -6.33 -4.19 -25.36
N GLU A 8 -5.36 -3.77 -26.16
CA GLU A 8 -3.95 -4.16 -25.99
C GLU A 8 -3.40 -3.70 -24.65
N VAL A 9 -3.65 -2.45 -24.23
CA VAL A 9 -3.23 -1.91 -22.93
C VAL A 9 -3.89 -2.69 -21.78
N VAL A 10 -5.20 -2.90 -21.85
CA VAL A 10 -5.93 -3.64 -20.79
C VAL A 10 -5.46 -5.07 -20.69
N ASN A 11 -5.19 -5.75 -21.81
CA ASN A 11 -4.68 -7.12 -21.81
C ASN A 11 -3.27 -7.19 -21.21
N GLY A 12 -2.38 -6.26 -21.58
CA GLY A 12 -1.05 -6.17 -20.98
C GLY A 12 -1.08 -5.94 -19.47
N MET A 13 -2.01 -5.10 -18.98
CA MET A 13 -2.20 -4.90 -17.53
C MET A 13 -2.69 -6.19 -16.85
N LYS A 14 -3.65 -6.91 -17.44
CA LYS A 14 -4.14 -8.18 -16.89
C LYS A 14 -3.06 -9.26 -16.84
N GLU A 15 -2.27 -9.37 -17.89
CA GLU A 15 -1.14 -10.31 -17.95
C GLU A 15 -0.12 -10.00 -16.84
N LYS A 16 0.24 -8.73 -16.68
CA LYS A 16 1.17 -8.30 -15.63
C LYS A 16 0.65 -8.60 -14.22
N VAL A 17 -0.63 -8.33 -13.94
CA VAL A 17 -1.24 -8.66 -12.64
C VAL A 17 -1.22 -10.16 -12.41
N ALA A 18 -1.57 -10.98 -13.41
CA ALA A 18 -1.54 -12.44 -13.31
C ALA A 18 -0.11 -12.99 -13.06
N GLU A 19 0.91 -12.38 -13.66
CA GLU A 19 2.31 -12.73 -13.38
C GLU A 19 2.70 -12.41 -11.94
N VAL A 20 2.29 -11.26 -11.41
CA VAL A 20 2.54 -10.88 -10.01
C VAL A 20 1.84 -11.86 -9.07
N GLU A 21 0.54 -12.11 -9.28
CA GLU A 21 -0.24 -13.06 -8.46
C GLU A 21 0.37 -14.46 -8.45
N LYS A 22 0.89 -14.92 -9.60
CA LYS A 22 1.58 -16.20 -9.71
C LYS A 22 2.88 -16.25 -8.91
N LYS A 23 3.65 -15.14 -8.88
CA LYS A 23 4.91 -15.07 -8.11
C LYS A 23 4.68 -15.17 -6.61
N ILE A 24 3.58 -14.59 -6.11
CA ILE A 24 3.24 -14.58 -4.70
C ILE A 24 2.27 -15.70 -4.29
N GLU A 25 1.97 -16.64 -5.21
CA GLU A 25 1.06 -17.75 -4.93
C GLU A 25 1.56 -18.60 -3.75
N GLY A 26 0.68 -18.81 -2.78
CA GLY A 26 0.99 -19.62 -1.59
C GLY A 26 1.70 -18.86 -0.46
N THR A 27 1.95 -17.56 -0.60
CA THR A 27 2.44 -16.73 0.51
C THR A 27 1.29 -16.35 1.45
N GLU A 28 1.60 -16.09 2.72
CA GLU A 28 0.64 -15.55 3.68
C GLU A 28 0.45 -14.03 3.45
N PRO A 29 -0.76 -13.49 3.61
CA PRO A 29 -1.01 -12.06 3.46
C PRO A 29 -0.18 -11.22 4.44
N VAL A 30 0.49 -10.20 3.92
CA VAL A 30 1.27 -9.24 4.71
C VAL A 30 0.38 -8.11 5.20
N ARG A 31 0.45 -7.78 6.49
CA ARG A 31 -0.32 -6.67 7.08
C ARG A 31 0.21 -5.33 6.61
N VAL A 32 -0.67 -4.53 5.97
CA VAL A 32 -0.31 -3.25 5.35
C VAL A 32 -1.11 -2.10 5.97
N PHE A 33 -0.41 -1.04 6.33
CA PHE A 33 -1.01 0.22 6.74
C PHE A 33 -0.82 1.29 5.67
N VAL A 34 -1.90 1.98 5.30
CA VAL A 34 -1.84 3.12 4.38
C VAL A 34 -1.87 4.41 5.20
N PHE A 35 -0.82 5.20 5.11
CA PHE A 35 -0.72 6.49 5.80
C PHE A 35 -0.88 7.64 4.81
N ASP A 36 -1.97 8.40 4.95
CA ASP A 36 -2.23 9.55 4.09
C ASP A 36 -1.66 10.84 4.69
N TYR A 37 -2.13 11.24 5.86
CA TYR A 37 -1.60 12.36 6.62
C TYR A 37 -1.94 12.21 8.11
N LEU A 38 -1.33 13.04 8.95
CA LEU A 38 -1.64 13.13 10.37
C LEU A 38 -2.70 14.22 10.58
N ALA A 39 -3.91 13.81 11.00
CA ALA A 39 -4.97 14.70 11.46
C ALA A 39 -4.80 15.00 12.95
N ASP A 40 -5.61 15.93 13.50
CA ASP A 40 -5.55 16.33 14.91
C ASP A 40 -5.78 15.15 15.87
N ASP A 41 -6.62 14.20 15.49
CA ASP A 41 -7.05 13.06 16.32
C ASP A 41 -6.29 11.75 15.97
N GLY A 42 -5.33 11.78 15.04
CA GLY A 42 -4.55 10.59 14.65
C GLY A 42 -4.32 10.47 13.14
N PRO A 43 -3.74 9.35 12.69
CA PRO A 43 -3.45 9.16 11.28
C PRO A 43 -4.72 8.93 10.46
N TYR A 44 -4.78 9.58 9.29
CA TYR A 44 -5.83 9.38 8.30
C TYR A 44 -5.45 8.22 7.38
N THR A 45 -6.34 7.26 7.22
CA THR A 45 -6.09 6.02 6.50
C THR A 45 -7.31 5.54 5.71
N CYS A 46 -7.08 4.61 4.81
CA CYS A 46 -8.15 3.98 4.04
C CYS A 46 -8.68 2.69 4.70
N GLY A 47 -9.97 2.47 4.55
CA GLY A 47 -10.63 1.20 4.79
C GLY A 47 -10.74 0.35 3.53
N ASN A 48 -11.93 -0.21 3.28
CA ASN A 48 -12.19 -1.00 2.07
C ASN A 48 -12.45 -0.08 0.86
N ASN A 49 -11.40 0.23 0.12
CA ASN A 49 -11.44 1.07 -1.07
C ASN A 49 -10.59 0.50 -2.21
N PHE A 50 -10.39 1.29 -3.29
CA PHE A 50 -9.58 0.86 -4.43
C PHE A 50 -8.14 0.50 -4.05
N THR A 51 -7.47 1.31 -3.21
CA THR A 51 -6.11 1.03 -2.74
C THR A 51 -6.03 -0.30 -1.97
N ALA A 52 -7.03 -0.60 -1.12
CA ALA A 52 -7.10 -1.88 -0.42
C ALA A 52 -7.22 -3.07 -1.38
N GLN A 53 -7.90 -2.91 -2.52
CA GLN A 53 -7.95 -3.95 -3.56
C GLN A 53 -6.59 -4.13 -4.24
N LEU A 54 -5.84 -3.05 -4.53
CA LEU A 54 -4.48 -3.15 -5.06
C LEU A 54 -3.55 -3.89 -4.10
N ILE A 55 -3.63 -3.60 -2.81
CA ILE A 55 -2.88 -4.28 -1.75
C ILE A 55 -3.21 -5.77 -1.73
N ARG A 56 -4.49 -6.14 -1.87
CA ARG A 56 -4.92 -7.53 -1.92
C ARG A 56 -4.35 -8.29 -3.12
N HIS A 57 -4.38 -7.71 -4.31
CA HIS A 57 -3.76 -8.28 -5.51
C HIS A 57 -2.23 -8.41 -5.38
N ALA A 58 -1.63 -7.65 -4.50
CA ALA A 58 -0.21 -7.67 -4.19
C ALA A 58 0.18 -8.65 -3.05
N GLY A 59 -0.76 -9.47 -2.56
CA GLY A 59 -0.51 -10.39 -1.46
C GLY A 59 -0.46 -9.73 -0.08
N GLY A 60 -1.00 -8.52 0.06
CA GLY A 60 -1.16 -7.83 1.33
C GLY A 60 -2.61 -7.82 1.81
N GLU A 61 -2.79 -7.40 3.04
CA GLU A 61 -4.10 -7.09 3.63
C GLU A 61 -4.03 -5.74 4.35
N ASN A 62 -4.92 -4.82 3.96
CA ASN A 62 -5.04 -3.56 4.67
C ASN A 62 -5.52 -3.82 6.09
N ILE A 63 -4.76 -3.38 7.10
CA ILE A 63 -5.09 -3.61 8.53
C ILE A 63 -6.41 -2.99 8.96
N PHE A 64 -6.98 -2.07 8.19
CA PHE A 64 -8.28 -1.44 8.41
C PHE A 64 -9.35 -1.81 7.38
N ILE A 65 -9.20 -2.99 6.75
CA ILE A 65 -10.18 -3.51 5.77
C ILE A 65 -11.58 -3.70 6.38
N ASP A 66 -11.67 -3.84 7.69
CA ASP A 66 -12.89 -4.04 8.48
C ASP A 66 -13.66 -2.75 8.79
N MET A 67 -13.15 -1.58 8.39
CA MET A 67 -13.88 -0.31 8.57
C MET A 67 -15.08 -0.22 7.64
N ASP A 68 -16.20 0.30 8.15
CA ASP A 68 -17.42 0.56 7.36
C ASP A 68 -17.28 1.77 6.42
N THR A 69 -16.20 2.54 6.53
CA THR A 69 -15.90 3.72 5.73
C THR A 69 -14.72 3.48 4.80
N THR A 70 -14.69 4.20 3.67
CA THR A 70 -13.57 4.14 2.72
C THR A 70 -12.33 4.88 3.21
N TRP A 71 -12.53 5.90 4.06
CA TRP A 71 -11.48 6.71 4.68
C TRP A 71 -11.91 7.17 6.06
N ALA A 72 -10.99 7.15 7.03
CA ALA A 72 -11.22 7.66 8.39
C ALA A 72 -9.90 8.00 9.09
N THR A 73 -10.01 8.84 10.13
CA THR A 73 -8.95 8.99 11.14
C THR A 73 -9.06 7.83 12.14
N VAL A 74 -7.94 7.22 12.47
CA VAL A 74 -7.82 6.14 13.46
C VAL A 74 -6.83 6.54 14.55
N SER A 75 -6.79 5.82 15.66
CA SER A 75 -5.79 6.08 16.70
C SER A 75 -4.47 5.36 16.40
N TRP A 76 -3.35 5.92 16.88
CA TRP A 76 -2.06 5.25 16.81
C TRP A 76 -2.05 3.93 17.61
N GLU A 77 -2.77 3.87 18.72
CA GLU A 77 -2.91 2.65 19.51
C GLU A 77 -3.51 1.51 18.68
N SER A 78 -4.51 1.80 17.85
CA SER A 78 -5.11 0.78 16.97
C SER A 78 -4.16 0.35 15.84
N VAL A 79 -3.28 1.25 15.35
CA VAL A 79 -2.23 0.90 14.38
C VAL A 79 -1.18 0.00 15.05
N ILE A 80 -0.73 0.37 16.26
CA ILE A 80 0.24 -0.41 17.03
C ILE A 80 -0.29 -1.82 17.34
N GLU A 81 -1.55 -1.92 17.78
CA GLU A 81 -2.18 -3.20 18.09
C GLU A 81 -2.28 -4.13 16.88
N ARG A 82 -2.55 -3.56 15.68
CA ARG A 82 -2.64 -4.31 14.43
C ARG A 82 -1.28 -4.61 13.80
N ASP A 83 -0.22 -3.99 14.28
CA ASP A 83 1.19 -4.20 13.93
C ASP A 83 1.44 -4.42 12.44
N PRO A 84 1.35 -3.40 11.59
CA PRO A 84 1.61 -3.54 10.17
C PRO A 84 3.07 -3.91 9.88
N GLU A 85 3.27 -4.76 8.89
CA GLU A 85 4.58 -5.21 8.41
C GLU A 85 5.11 -4.34 7.27
N VAL A 86 4.21 -3.62 6.58
CA VAL A 86 4.52 -2.66 5.52
C VAL A 86 3.67 -1.40 5.72
N ILE A 87 4.28 -0.23 5.53
CA ILE A 87 3.57 1.05 5.48
C ILE A 87 3.67 1.62 4.06
N ILE A 88 2.52 2.01 3.50
CA ILE A 88 2.41 2.74 2.24
C ILE A 88 2.04 4.18 2.55
N ILE A 89 2.90 5.13 2.20
CA ILE A 89 2.64 6.56 2.36
C ILE A 89 2.06 7.12 1.06
N ASN A 90 0.93 7.81 1.15
CA ASN A 90 0.40 8.60 0.05
C ASN A 90 1.23 9.89 -0.10
N ASP A 91 2.09 9.95 -1.13
CA ASP A 91 2.96 11.09 -1.42
C ASP A 91 2.22 12.12 -2.28
N TYR A 92 1.22 12.76 -1.69
CA TYR A 92 0.48 13.87 -2.25
C TYR A 92 -0.21 14.69 -1.13
N GLY A 93 -0.82 15.80 -1.50
CA GLY A 93 -1.50 16.69 -0.56
C GLY A 93 -0.60 17.82 -0.05
N SER A 94 -0.91 18.36 1.12
CA SER A 94 -0.24 19.55 1.69
C SER A 94 1.03 19.23 2.49
N HIS A 95 1.24 17.97 2.86
CA HIS A 95 2.42 17.53 3.62
C HIS A 95 3.40 16.80 2.70
N SER A 96 4.68 17.15 2.82
CA SER A 96 5.74 16.50 2.05
C SER A 96 5.97 15.05 2.52
N LEU A 97 6.56 14.23 1.64
CA LEU A 97 6.97 12.87 2.01
C LEU A 97 7.94 12.86 3.20
N GLU A 98 8.87 13.85 3.25
CA GLU A 98 9.83 13.99 4.34
C GLU A 98 9.14 14.23 5.69
N GLU A 99 8.15 15.14 5.73
CA GLU A 99 7.34 15.39 6.93
C GLU A 99 6.59 14.13 7.38
N LYS A 100 5.97 13.41 6.45
CA LYS A 100 5.24 12.15 6.75
C LYS A 100 6.18 11.06 7.26
N LEU A 101 7.38 10.93 6.67
CA LEU A 101 8.40 10.00 7.16
C LEU A 101 8.89 10.36 8.56
N SER A 102 9.13 11.65 8.84
CA SER A 102 9.51 12.11 10.19
C SER A 102 8.42 11.81 11.21
N GLN A 103 7.14 12.02 10.88
CA GLN A 103 6.02 11.68 11.76
C GLN A 103 5.98 10.20 12.15
N LEU A 104 6.42 9.31 11.26
CA LEU A 104 6.46 7.87 11.53
C LEU A 104 7.75 7.43 12.26
N LYS A 105 8.91 7.95 11.85
CA LYS A 105 10.22 7.46 12.29
C LYS A 105 10.74 8.15 13.56
N ASP A 106 10.34 9.42 13.79
CA ASP A 106 10.85 10.20 14.91
C ASP A 106 9.98 10.08 16.17
N ASP A 107 8.81 9.44 16.07
CA ASP A 107 7.96 9.15 17.22
C ASP A 107 8.39 7.85 17.90
N PRO A 108 8.96 7.92 19.12
CA PRO A 108 9.41 6.72 19.84
C PRO A 108 8.27 5.75 20.19
N ALA A 109 7.01 6.21 20.24
CA ALA A 109 5.86 5.35 20.50
C ALA A 109 5.58 4.40 19.34
N LEU A 110 6.01 4.72 18.13
CA LEU A 110 5.79 3.93 16.91
C LEU A 110 6.99 3.03 16.57
N ALA A 111 8.11 3.15 17.29
CA ALA A 111 9.39 2.49 16.95
C ALA A 111 9.32 0.95 16.94
N ASP A 112 8.40 0.37 17.69
CA ASP A 112 8.22 -1.08 17.77
C ASP A 112 7.28 -1.66 16.71
N ILE A 113 6.60 -0.81 15.92
CA ILE A 113 5.79 -1.26 14.76
C ILE A 113 6.72 -1.99 13.78
N SER A 114 6.34 -3.20 13.39
CA SER A 114 7.16 -4.08 12.54
C SER A 114 7.65 -3.40 11.26
N ALA A 115 6.81 -2.63 10.58
CA ALA A 115 7.16 -1.89 9.38
C ALA A 115 8.24 -0.82 9.63
N ILE A 116 8.16 -0.10 10.75
CA ILE A 116 9.11 0.97 11.11
C ILE A 116 10.44 0.35 11.53
N LYS A 117 10.39 -0.65 12.39
CA LYS A 117 11.55 -1.38 12.89
C LYS A 117 12.40 -2.02 11.80
N ASN A 118 11.74 -2.54 10.75
CA ASN A 118 12.37 -3.22 9.62
C ASN A 118 12.56 -2.32 8.39
N ASP A 119 12.26 -1.02 8.50
CA ASP A 119 12.33 -0.02 7.41
C ASP A 119 11.54 -0.42 6.15
N ARG A 120 10.40 -1.07 6.34
CA ARG A 120 9.50 -1.50 5.26
C ARG A 120 8.44 -0.44 4.99
N ILE A 121 8.89 0.72 4.54
CA ILE A 121 8.05 1.89 4.23
C ILE A 121 8.27 2.26 2.77
N ILE A 122 7.19 2.36 2.00
CA ILE A 122 7.20 2.83 0.61
C ILE A 122 6.25 4.00 0.43
N SER A 123 6.41 4.75 -0.65
CA SER A 123 5.50 5.85 -1.00
C SER A 123 4.85 5.59 -2.35
N VAL A 124 3.65 6.15 -2.55
CA VAL A 124 2.93 6.16 -3.82
C VAL A 124 2.45 7.57 -4.14
N THR A 125 2.57 7.93 -5.40
CA THR A 125 2.04 9.19 -5.93
C THR A 125 0.53 9.10 -6.14
N LEU A 126 -0.12 10.24 -6.37
CA LEU A 126 -1.55 10.31 -6.68
C LEU A 126 -1.92 9.45 -7.90
N CYS A 127 -1.09 9.45 -8.96
CA CYS A 127 -1.34 8.66 -10.17
C CYS A 127 -1.28 7.14 -9.94
N GLU A 128 -0.45 6.69 -9.00
CA GLU A 128 -0.34 5.29 -8.60
C GLU A 128 -1.51 4.84 -7.70
N SER A 129 -2.13 5.79 -6.98
CA SER A 129 -3.21 5.50 -6.01
C SER A 129 -4.59 5.40 -6.65
N PHE A 130 -4.77 5.83 -7.90
CA PHE A 130 -6.04 5.80 -8.64
C PHE A 130 -6.03 4.79 -9.78
N ALA A 131 -7.23 4.41 -10.23
CA ALA A 131 -7.41 3.58 -11.42
C ALA A 131 -6.83 4.28 -12.66
N SER A 132 -5.75 3.77 -13.18
CA SER A 132 -4.99 4.34 -14.30
C SER A 132 -4.25 3.25 -15.06
N SER A 133 -3.54 3.62 -16.13
CA SER A 133 -2.61 2.71 -16.83
C SER A 133 -1.46 2.21 -15.93
N MET A 134 -1.22 2.87 -14.79
CA MET A 134 -0.19 2.47 -13.80
C MET A 134 -0.67 1.42 -12.79
N THR A 135 -1.94 1.03 -12.82
CA THR A 135 -2.53 0.13 -11.81
C THR A 135 -1.74 -1.19 -11.68
N ALA A 136 -1.36 -1.81 -12.79
CA ALA A 136 -0.58 -3.05 -12.76
C ALA A 136 0.85 -2.84 -12.23
N ASP A 137 1.47 -1.69 -12.53
CA ASP A 137 2.79 -1.32 -12.00
C ASP A 137 2.73 -1.06 -10.50
N THR A 138 1.64 -0.43 -10.03
CA THR A 138 1.40 -0.19 -8.60
C THR A 138 1.22 -1.51 -7.84
N ILE A 139 0.46 -2.46 -8.38
CA ILE A 139 0.30 -3.79 -7.80
C ILE A 139 1.66 -4.50 -7.68
N GLU A 140 2.49 -4.46 -8.73
CA GLU A 140 3.85 -5.03 -8.69
C GLU A 140 4.72 -4.35 -7.63
N LYS A 141 4.67 -3.02 -7.53
CA LYS A 141 5.39 -2.24 -6.51
C LYS A 141 4.98 -2.66 -5.10
N PHE A 142 3.70 -2.83 -4.84
CA PHE A 142 3.19 -3.31 -3.56
C PHE A 142 3.60 -4.75 -3.28
N ALA A 143 3.54 -5.63 -4.29
CA ALA A 143 3.96 -7.02 -4.14
C ALA A 143 5.45 -7.15 -3.79
N LYS A 144 6.31 -6.34 -4.41
CA LYS A 144 7.75 -6.25 -4.06
C LYS A 144 7.99 -5.74 -2.64
N ALA A 145 7.12 -4.87 -2.13
CA ALA A 145 7.20 -4.41 -0.75
C ALA A 145 6.67 -5.45 0.25
N CYS A 146 5.63 -6.18 -0.12
CA CYS A 146 5.05 -7.24 0.73
C CYS A 146 5.87 -8.53 0.72
N HIS A 147 6.39 -8.94 -0.44
CA HIS A 147 7.05 -10.23 -0.67
C HIS A 147 8.35 -10.04 -1.47
N PRO A 148 9.34 -9.30 -0.95
CA PRO A 148 10.59 -9.05 -1.69
C PRO A 148 11.29 -10.34 -2.14
N GLU A 149 11.20 -11.40 -1.33
CA GLU A 149 11.77 -12.71 -1.59
C GLU A 149 11.24 -13.38 -2.88
N CYS A 150 10.02 -13.03 -3.31
CA CYS A 150 9.41 -13.55 -4.54
C CYS A 150 9.91 -12.83 -5.81
N PHE A 151 10.67 -11.74 -5.66
CA PHE A 151 11.15 -10.89 -6.76
C PHE A 151 12.68 -10.76 -6.81
N GLU A 152 13.42 -11.40 -5.91
CA GLU A 152 14.86 -11.52 -5.98
C GLU A 152 15.19 -12.48 -7.14
N GLU A 153 15.96 -11.99 -8.13
CA GLU A 153 16.51 -12.84 -9.20
C GLU A 153 17.68 -13.64 -8.60
N GLU A 154 17.72 -14.96 -8.90
CA GLU A 154 18.84 -15.83 -8.56
C GLU A 154 20.15 -15.41 -9.26
#